data_23464c7f0f0e57b7c8f4eb1e0462a1f7
#
_entry.id   23464c7f0f0e57b7c8f4eb1e0462a1f7
#
_cell.length_a   1.000
_cell.length_b   1.000
_cell.length_c   1.000
_cell.angle_alpha   90.00
_cell.angle_beta   90.00
_cell.angle_gamma   90.00
#
_symmetry.space_group_name_H-M   'P 1'
#
loop_
_entity.id
_entity.type
_entity.pdbx_description
1 polymer ?
#
loop_
_entity_poly.entity_id
_entity_poly.type
_entity_poly.pdbx_seq_one_letter_code
_entity_poly.pdbx_strand_id
1 'polypeptide(L)'
;IDNYTIEHEEFGVIPMSLAKFEKTSKPNVINLGTSGGFTKASSGYTFQFIQKNVAEIVNNLEVGKRPNPSTAFKDKVYQWYDRTLLDVLLTKKLTGKEVFTKIFQKIPAKKILAFLGNESTLVEDISIMKSLPLKPFLGSGIKQL
;
A
#
# COMPACT_ATOMS: atom_id res chain seq x y z
N ILE A 1 -25.93 -0.15 -16.27
CA ILE A 1 -26.35 -1.59 -16.29
C ILE A 1 -27.73 -1.62 -15.67
N ASP A 2 -28.77 -1.88 -16.50
CA ASP A 2 -30.15 -1.72 -16.06
C ASP A 2 -30.79 -3.05 -15.60
N ASN A 3 -30.22 -4.19 -15.99
CA ASN A 3 -30.67 -5.51 -15.57
C ASN A 3 -29.47 -6.36 -15.13
N TYR A 4 -29.44 -6.74 -13.87
CA TYR A 4 -28.47 -7.67 -13.30
C TYR A 4 -29.10 -8.46 -12.17
N THR A 5 -28.55 -9.64 -11.92
CA THR A 5 -28.90 -10.47 -10.76
C THR A 5 -27.67 -10.58 -9.86
N ILE A 6 -27.84 -10.35 -8.57
CA ILE A 6 -26.79 -10.54 -7.58
C ILE A 6 -26.78 -12.03 -7.23
N GLU A 7 -25.71 -12.73 -7.63
CA GLU A 7 -25.56 -14.16 -7.34
C GLU A 7 -24.87 -14.41 -6.00
N HIS A 8 -24.02 -13.47 -5.56
CA HIS A 8 -23.27 -13.57 -4.31
C HIS A 8 -22.91 -12.20 -3.78
N GLU A 9 -23.00 -12.03 -2.47
CA GLU A 9 -22.51 -10.84 -1.75
C GLU A 9 -21.53 -11.27 -0.67
N GLU A 10 -20.44 -10.53 -0.51
CA GLU A 10 -19.51 -10.71 0.61
C GLU A 10 -19.23 -9.39 1.31
N PHE A 11 -19.00 -9.46 2.60
CA PHE A 11 -18.54 -8.34 3.41
C PHE A 11 -17.16 -8.64 3.98
N GLY A 12 -16.26 -7.69 3.88
CA GLY A 12 -14.91 -7.82 4.42
C GLY A 12 -14.36 -6.50 4.92
N VAL A 13 -13.45 -6.57 5.89
CA VAL A 13 -12.72 -5.40 6.39
C VAL A 13 -11.25 -5.53 5.99
N ILE A 14 -10.76 -4.60 5.19
CA ILE A 14 -9.35 -4.54 4.82
C ILE A 14 -8.63 -3.68 5.87
N PRO A 15 -7.70 -4.26 6.64
CA PRO A 15 -7.02 -3.52 7.70
C PRO A 15 -6.03 -2.52 7.13
N MET A 16 -6.11 -1.27 7.56
CA MET A 16 -5.04 -0.28 7.42
C MET A 16 -4.07 -0.47 8.58
N SER A 17 -3.10 -1.36 8.43
CA SER A 17 -2.24 -1.81 9.53
C SER A 17 -0.79 -1.96 9.09
N LEU A 18 0.12 -1.70 10.04
CA LEU A 18 1.56 -1.95 9.94
C LEU A 18 1.98 -3.23 10.67
N ALA A 19 1.03 -4.08 11.05
CA ALA A 19 1.32 -5.37 11.64
C ALA A 19 2.23 -6.20 10.72
N LYS A 20 3.11 -6.96 11.32
CA LYS A 20 3.93 -7.93 10.57
C LYS A 20 3.08 -9.16 10.29
N PHE A 21 2.90 -9.45 9.01
CA PHE A 21 2.22 -10.65 8.56
C PHE A 21 3.25 -11.72 8.19
N GLU A 22 2.96 -12.96 8.54
CA GLU A 22 3.80 -14.08 8.15
C GLU A 22 3.64 -14.39 6.66
N LYS A 23 4.73 -14.36 5.91
CA LYS A 23 4.72 -14.69 4.48
C LYS A 23 4.51 -16.20 4.24
N THR A 24 4.86 -17.03 5.20
CA THR A 24 4.71 -18.49 5.15
C THR A 24 4.07 -18.97 6.43
N SER A 25 2.96 -19.71 6.32
CA SER A 25 2.26 -20.27 7.49
C SER A 25 2.66 -21.73 7.78
N LYS A 26 3.10 -22.46 6.76
CA LYS A 26 3.56 -23.87 6.83
C LYS A 26 4.62 -24.11 5.75
N PRO A 27 5.41 -25.22 5.83
CA PRO A 27 6.28 -25.61 4.72
C PRO A 27 5.48 -25.67 3.40
N ASN A 28 6.04 -25.10 2.35
CA ASN A 28 5.44 -25.04 1.00
C ASN A 28 4.12 -24.28 0.88
N VAL A 29 3.73 -23.46 1.88
CA VAL A 29 2.55 -22.59 1.85
C VAL A 29 3.01 -21.15 1.94
N ILE A 30 2.62 -20.34 0.95
CA ILE A 30 2.87 -18.89 0.91
C ILE A 30 1.55 -18.16 1.07
N ASN A 31 1.51 -17.26 2.03
CA ASN A 31 0.37 -16.37 2.22
C ASN A 31 0.44 -15.23 1.20
N LEU A 32 -0.66 -15.00 0.49
CA LEU A 32 -0.79 -13.92 -0.49
C LEU A 32 -1.80 -12.86 -0.02
N GLY A 33 -1.77 -11.72 -0.69
CA GLY A 33 -2.70 -10.63 -0.39
C GLY A 33 -2.54 -10.08 1.03
N THR A 34 -3.64 -9.75 1.66
CA THR A 34 -3.67 -9.17 3.01
C THR A 34 -3.06 -10.10 4.06
N SER A 35 -3.34 -11.40 3.98
CA SER A 35 -2.80 -12.40 4.92
C SER A 35 -1.28 -12.58 4.83
N GLY A 36 -0.67 -12.29 3.68
CA GLY A 36 0.79 -12.29 3.48
C GLY A 36 1.44 -10.92 3.67
N GLY A 37 0.67 -9.90 4.03
CA GLY A 37 1.17 -8.53 4.18
C GLY A 37 1.45 -7.83 2.84
N PHE A 38 0.87 -8.32 1.74
CA PHE A 38 0.99 -7.71 0.41
C PHE A 38 -0.12 -6.70 0.15
N THR A 39 -0.37 -5.84 1.11
CA THR A 39 -1.38 -4.79 1.08
C THR A 39 -0.75 -3.48 1.52
N LYS A 40 -1.06 -2.40 0.81
CA LYS A 40 -0.59 -1.08 1.22
C LYS A 40 -1.25 -0.67 2.53
N ALA A 41 -0.45 -0.52 3.57
CA ALA A 41 -0.92 -0.26 4.92
C ALA A 41 -1.77 1.01 5.04
N SER A 42 -1.49 2.04 4.23
CA SER A 42 -2.17 3.34 4.28
C SER A 42 -3.46 3.45 3.48
N SER A 43 -3.79 2.46 2.63
CA SER A 43 -4.97 2.53 1.75
C SER A 43 -5.72 1.21 1.58
N GLY A 44 -5.15 0.08 2.01
CA GLY A 44 -5.71 -1.25 1.74
C GLY A 44 -5.55 -1.71 0.28
N TYR A 45 -4.84 -0.94 -0.57
CA TYR A 45 -4.63 -1.30 -1.96
C TYR A 45 -3.76 -2.55 -2.08
N THR A 46 -4.24 -3.57 -2.78
CA THR A 46 -3.65 -4.91 -2.74
C THR A 46 -3.36 -5.47 -4.13
N PHE A 47 -4.16 -5.15 -5.13
CA PHE A 47 -4.13 -5.83 -6.44
C PHE A 47 -2.74 -5.84 -7.10
N GLN A 48 -2.10 -4.70 -7.26
CA GLN A 48 -0.76 -4.61 -7.88
C GLN A 48 0.30 -5.38 -7.08
N PHE A 49 0.21 -5.35 -5.75
CA PHE A 49 1.13 -6.08 -4.89
C PHE A 49 0.98 -7.60 -5.06
N ILE A 50 -0.25 -8.11 -5.18
CA ILE A 50 -0.49 -9.53 -5.47
C ILE A 50 0.13 -9.89 -6.82
N GLN A 51 -0.18 -9.14 -7.89
CA GLN A 51 0.33 -9.42 -9.22
C GLN A 51 1.87 -9.48 -9.26
N LYS A 52 2.51 -8.46 -8.70
CA LYS A 52 3.98 -8.37 -8.65
C LYS A 52 4.61 -9.51 -7.87
N ASN A 53 4.07 -9.82 -6.69
CA ASN A 53 4.62 -10.87 -5.84
C ASN A 53 4.38 -12.26 -6.42
N VAL A 54 3.22 -12.51 -7.04
CA VAL A 54 2.95 -13.77 -7.72
C VAL A 54 3.91 -13.97 -8.89
N ALA A 55 4.14 -12.95 -9.71
CA ALA A 55 5.12 -13.03 -10.80
C ALA A 55 6.54 -13.36 -10.30
N GLU A 56 6.98 -12.74 -9.19
CA GLU A 56 8.27 -13.04 -8.58
C GLU A 56 8.34 -14.47 -8.02
N ILE A 57 7.28 -14.94 -7.36
CA ILE A 57 7.18 -16.32 -6.86
C ILE A 57 7.30 -17.32 -7.99
N VAL A 58 6.56 -17.14 -9.08
CA VAL A 58 6.60 -18.03 -10.25
C VAL A 58 8.00 -18.05 -10.85
N ASN A 59 8.59 -16.89 -11.11
CA ASN A 59 9.93 -16.78 -11.65
C ASN A 59 10.99 -17.45 -10.74
N ASN A 60 10.87 -17.31 -9.43
CA ASN A 60 11.77 -17.99 -8.49
C ASN A 60 11.62 -19.51 -8.55
N LEU A 61 10.41 -20.02 -8.67
CA LEU A 61 10.14 -21.45 -8.82
C LEU A 61 10.71 -22.00 -10.14
N GLU A 62 10.54 -21.30 -11.24
CA GLU A 62 11.07 -21.68 -12.57
C GLU A 62 12.59 -21.84 -12.57
N VAL A 63 13.31 -21.02 -11.80
CA VAL A 63 14.78 -21.10 -11.69
C VAL A 63 15.26 -21.91 -10.47
N GLY A 64 14.38 -22.66 -9.83
CA GLY A 64 14.72 -23.54 -8.70
C GLY A 64 15.11 -22.79 -7.40
N LYS A 65 14.73 -21.52 -7.27
CA LYS A 65 14.94 -20.72 -6.06
C LYS A 65 13.79 -20.88 -5.08
N ARG A 66 14.03 -20.45 -3.84
CA ARG A 66 12.94 -20.35 -2.84
C ARG A 66 11.91 -19.33 -3.31
N PRO A 67 10.61 -19.65 -3.24
CA PRO A 67 9.55 -18.81 -3.80
C PRO A 67 9.20 -17.56 -2.94
N ASN A 68 10.07 -17.17 -2.03
CA ASN A 68 9.85 -16.02 -1.16
C ASN A 68 10.13 -14.70 -1.93
N PRO A 69 9.14 -13.81 -2.09
CA PRO A 69 9.38 -12.52 -2.73
C PRO A 69 10.31 -11.65 -1.88
N SER A 70 11.17 -10.92 -2.56
CA SER A 70 12.12 -9.99 -1.95
C SER A 70 11.42 -8.70 -1.49
N THR A 71 12.06 -7.98 -0.57
CA THR A 71 11.64 -6.64 -0.17
C THR A 71 12.68 -5.65 -0.68
N ALA A 72 12.32 -4.86 -1.69
CA ALA A 72 13.20 -3.86 -2.25
C ALA A 72 13.40 -2.68 -1.26
N PHE A 73 14.52 -1.96 -1.41
CA PHE A 73 14.76 -0.74 -0.64
C PHE A 73 13.63 0.29 -0.81
N LYS A 74 13.12 0.41 -2.03
CA LYS A 74 11.98 1.27 -2.36
C LYS A 74 10.74 0.95 -1.51
N ASP A 75 10.47 -0.32 -1.24
CA ASP A 75 9.33 -0.71 -0.39
C ASP A 75 9.47 -0.23 1.05
N LYS A 76 10.69 -0.15 1.58
CA LYS A 76 10.95 0.42 2.92
C LYS A 76 10.63 1.92 2.99
N VAL A 77 10.94 2.66 1.91
CA VAL A 77 10.58 4.08 1.81
C VAL A 77 9.06 4.26 1.81
N TYR A 78 8.35 3.46 1.02
CA TYR A 78 6.88 3.52 1.01
C TYR A 78 6.26 3.08 2.35
N GLN A 79 6.85 2.11 3.04
CA GLN A 79 6.43 1.75 4.39
C GLN A 79 6.60 2.93 5.37
N TRP A 80 7.64 3.73 5.23
CA TRP A 80 7.81 4.94 6.01
C TRP A 80 6.73 5.99 5.67
N TYR A 81 6.38 6.17 4.39
CA TYR A 81 5.26 7.03 3.99
C TYR A 81 3.94 6.54 4.60
N ASP A 82 3.69 5.24 4.56
CA ASP A 82 2.48 4.64 5.13
C ASP A 82 2.40 4.85 6.65
N ARG A 83 3.50 4.64 7.37
CA ARG A 83 3.60 4.92 8.82
C ARG A 83 3.30 6.38 9.13
N THR A 84 3.87 7.28 8.35
CA THR A 84 3.69 8.72 8.50
C THR A 84 2.23 9.11 8.31
N LEU A 85 1.57 8.60 7.26
CA LEU A 85 0.16 8.87 7.03
C LEU A 85 -0.73 8.28 8.13
N LEU A 86 -0.49 7.05 8.53
CA LEU A 86 -1.27 6.42 9.61
C LEU A 86 -1.10 7.17 10.94
N ASP A 87 0.10 7.64 11.29
CA ASP A 87 0.30 8.47 12.49
C ASP A 87 -0.49 9.79 12.40
N VAL A 88 -0.50 10.45 11.23
CA VAL A 88 -1.29 11.68 11.02
C VAL A 88 -2.79 11.42 11.23
N LEU A 89 -3.31 10.31 10.70
CA LEU A 89 -4.72 9.95 10.81
C LEU A 89 -5.10 9.53 12.25
N LEU A 90 -4.29 8.66 12.88
CA LEU A 90 -4.52 8.15 14.23
C LEU A 90 -4.43 9.27 15.29
N THR A 91 -3.49 10.19 15.10
CA THR A 91 -3.35 11.35 15.99
C THR A 91 -4.31 12.50 15.67
N LYS A 92 -5.23 12.28 14.71
CA LYS A 92 -6.26 13.24 14.29
C LYS A 92 -5.71 14.61 13.87
N LYS A 93 -4.47 14.66 13.39
CA LYS A 93 -3.87 15.89 12.84
C LYS A 93 -4.58 16.34 11.55
N LEU A 94 -5.02 15.37 10.75
CA LEU A 94 -5.86 15.52 9.57
C LEU A 94 -6.79 14.31 9.47
N THR A 95 -7.93 14.52 8.82
CA THR A 95 -8.84 13.43 8.45
C THR A 95 -8.44 12.82 7.11
N GLY A 96 -8.82 11.56 6.88
CA GLY A 96 -8.61 10.91 5.59
C GLY A 96 -9.29 11.70 4.45
N LYS A 97 -10.48 12.23 4.69
CA LYS A 97 -11.20 13.09 3.73
C LYS A 97 -10.34 14.30 3.31
N GLU A 98 -9.75 15.03 4.27
CA GLU A 98 -8.92 16.20 3.97
C GLU A 98 -7.68 15.83 3.17
N VAL A 99 -7.00 14.74 3.54
CA VAL A 99 -5.80 14.26 2.85
C VAL A 99 -6.11 13.86 1.42
N PHE A 100 -7.03 12.93 1.23
CA PHE A 100 -7.33 12.39 -0.10
C PHE A 100 -8.01 13.41 -1.01
N THR A 101 -8.91 14.24 -0.50
CA THR A 101 -9.51 15.33 -1.31
C THR A 101 -8.42 16.26 -1.86
N LYS A 102 -7.46 16.68 -1.02
CA LYS A 102 -6.37 17.56 -1.49
C LYS A 102 -5.46 16.91 -2.52
N ILE A 103 -5.14 15.63 -2.34
CA ILE A 103 -4.33 14.88 -3.30
C ILE A 103 -5.05 14.81 -4.65
N PHE A 104 -6.30 14.33 -4.67
CA PHE A 104 -7.06 14.15 -5.91
C PHE A 104 -7.43 15.48 -6.61
N GLN A 105 -7.52 16.57 -5.89
CA GLN A 105 -7.73 17.90 -6.48
C GLN A 105 -6.50 18.46 -7.19
N LYS A 106 -5.29 18.08 -6.74
CA LYS A 106 -4.04 18.71 -7.22
C LYS A 106 -3.18 17.82 -8.10
N ILE A 107 -3.32 16.51 -7.97
CA ILE A 107 -2.49 15.53 -8.62
C ILE A 107 -3.33 14.68 -9.58
N PRO A 108 -2.88 14.47 -10.83
CA PRO A 108 -3.58 13.59 -11.77
C PRO A 108 -3.73 12.16 -11.23
N ALA A 109 -4.91 11.56 -11.44
CA ALA A 109 -5.24 10.23 -10.91
C ALA A 109 -4.21 9.15 -11.27
N LYS A 110 -3.65 9.18 -12.48
CA LYS A 110 -2.58 8.25 -12.91
C LYS A 110 -1.37 8.26 -11.96
N LYS A 111 -0.94 9.44 -11.51
CA LYS A 111 0.19 9.56 -10.56
C LYS A 111 -0.18 9.09 -9.16
N ILE A 112 -1.42 9.33 -8.75
CA ILE A 112 -1.92 8.84 -7.45
C ILE A 112 -1.98 7.32 -7.46
N LEU A 113 -2.50 6.70 -8.52
CA LEU A 113 -2.54 5.25 -8.64
C LEU A 113 -1.14 4.63 -8.67
N ALA A 114 -0.18 5.24 -9.36
CA ALA A 114 1.22 4.82 -9.34
C ALA A 114 1.81 4.91 -7.92
N PHE A 115 1.52 5.98 -7.18
CA PHE A 115 1.93 6.12 -5.78
C PHE A 115 1.30 5.05 -4.87
N LEU A 116 0.02 4.76 -5.04
CA LEU A 116 -0.67 3.70 -4.30
C LEU A 116 -0.15 2.30 -4.64
N GLY A 117 0.38 2.10 -5.86
CA GLY A 117 1.03 0.85 -6.29
C GLY A 117 2.53 0.76 -5.94
N ASN A 118 3.11 1.75 -5.24
CA ASN A 118 4.55 1.88 -5.00
C ASN A 118 5.39 1.95 -6.30
N GLU A 119 4.80 2.50 -7.37
CA GLU A 119 5.40 2.58 -8.70
C GLU A 119 5.80 4.01 -9.11
N SER A 120 5.41 5.02 -8.33
CA SER A 120 5.75 6.42 -8.60
C SER A 120 7.26 6.67 -8.54
N THR A 121 7.68 7.73 -9.21
CA THR A 121 9.04 8.25 -9.14
C THR A 121 9.21 9.18 -7.93
N LEU A 122 10.45 9.41 -7.47
CA LEU A 122 10.73 10.34 -6.38
C LEU A 122 10.18 11.76 -6.65
N VAL A 123 10.20 12.21 -7.91
CA VAL A 123 9.67 13.52 -8.30
C VAL A 123 8.14 13.55 -8.11
N GLU A 124 7.47 12.47 -8.45
CA GLU A 124 6.03 12.34 -8.25
C GLU A 124 5.67 12.25 -6.76
N ASP A 125 6.45 11.50 -5.99
CA ASP A 125 6.29 11.43 -4.53
C ASP A 125 6.40 12.82 -3.89
N ILE A 126 7.43 13.59 -4.24
CA ILE A 126 7.61 14.98 -3.78
C ILE A 126 6.43 15.86 -4.19
N SER A 127 5.91 15.69 -5.40
CA SER A 127 4.74 16.44 -5.89
C SER A 127 3.50 16.14 -5.05
N ILE A 128 3.27 14.88 -4.72
CA ILE A 128 2.17 14.44 -3.85
C ILE A 128 2.36 15.02 -2.44
N MET A 129 3.55 14.93 -1.86
CA MET A 129 3.84 15.49 -0.54
C MET A 129 3.61 17.00 -0.48
N LYS A 130 4.03 17.74 -1.51
CA LYS A 130 3.80 19.19 -1.62
C LYS A 130 2.32 19.57 -1.78
N SER A 131 1.47 18.65 -2.21
CA SER A 131 0.03 18.87 -2.31
C SER A 131 -0.66 18.94 -0.93
N LEU A 132 0.01 18.44 0.11
CA LEU A 132 -0.48 18.32 1.48
C LEU A 132 0.12 19.39 2.41
N PRO A 133 -0.54 19.69 3.54
CA PRO A 133 0.02 20.59 4.55
C PRO A 133 1.24 19.94 5.20
N LEU A 134 2.41 20.58 5.09
CA LEU A 134 3.69 19.99 5.52
C LEU A 134 3.79 19.75 7.03
N LYS A 135 3.29 20.69 7.87
CA LYS A 135 3.45 20.62 9.34
C LYS A 135 3.01 19.30 9.98
N PRO A 136 1.78 18.78 9.73
CA PRO A 136 1.34 17.52 10.30
C PRO A 136 2.23 16.34 9.88
N PHE A 137 2.68 16.33 8.62
CA PHE A 137 3.47 15.24 8.06
C PHE A 137 4.94 15.26 8.49
N LEU A 138 5.57 16.45 8.60
CA LEU A 138 6.97 16.55 9.05
C LEU A 138 7.15 15.99 10.47
N GLY A 139 6.31 16.40 11.42
CA GLY A 139 6.40 15.90 12.79
C GLY A 139 6.12 14.39 12.89
N SER A 140 5.16 13.88 12.12
CA SER A 140 4.88 12.44 12.07
C SER A 140 6.00 11.67 11.37
N GLY A 141 6.54 12.18 10.27
CA GLY A 141 7.63 11.52 9.51
C GLY A 141 8.92 11.39 10.30
N ILE A 142 9.34 12.43 11.02
CA ILE A 142 10.53 12.39 11.89
C ILE A 142 10.37 11.35 13.01
N LYS A 143 9.17 11.23 13.57
CA LYS A 143 8.88 10.25 14.62
C LYS A 143 8.96 8.80 14.13
N GLN A 144 8.85 8.56 12.82
CA GLN A 144 8.85 7.22 12.22
C GLN A 144 10.22 6.81 11.65
N LEU A 145 11.24 7.67 11.73
CA LEU A 145 12.64 7.34 11.42
C LEU A 145 13.28 6.54 12.54
#